data_b750301631e1f45b8a129331c72eb168
#
_entry.id   b750301631e1f45b8a129331c72eb168
#
_cell.length_a   1.000
_cell.length_b   1.000
_cell.length_c   1.000
_cell.angle_alpha   90.00
_cell.angle_beta   90.00
_cell.angle_gamma   90.00
#
_symmetry.space_group_name_H-M   'P 1'
#
loop_
_entity.id
_entity.type
_entity.pdbx_description
1 polymer ?
#
loop_
_entity_poly.entity_id
_entity_poly.type
_entity_poly.pdbx_seq_one_letter_code
_entity_poly.pdbx_strand_id
1 'polypeptide(L)'
;MERAYSPSEILRKKIPSIPFEGVWRDAFGEPGRTGVWLIWGESANGKSSFAMQLARELTKHGKVAYNSLEESLSLSFQNNMRRCRMEEARGRFLVLDREPIEALTERLKRQRSPDFIIIDSLQYTGMNYK
;
A
#
# COMPACT_ATOMS: atom_id res chain seq x y z
N MET A 1 -11.40 1.70 -30.42
CA MET A 1 -10.66 0.43 -30.57
C MET A 1 -9.28 0.58 -29.95
N GLU A 2 -8.91 -0.35 -29.11
CA GLU A 2 -7.60 -0.33 -28.50
C GLU A 2 -6.52 -0.73 -29.49
N ARG A 3 -5.39 -0.07 -29.37
CA ARG A 3 -4.25 -0.30 -30.23
C ARG A 3 -3.53 -1.58 -29.84
N ALA A 4 -3.09 -2.36 -30.82
CA ALA A 4 -2.19 -3.48 -30.58
C ALA A 4 -0.74 -3.01 -30.61
N TYR A 5 0.13 -3.66 -29.84
CA TYR A 5 1.53 -3.31 -29.72
C TYR A 5 2.41 -4.48 -30.12
N SER A 6 3.55 -4.18 -30.77
CA SER A 6 4.58 -5.17 -31.01
C SER A 6 5.43 -5.35 -29.76
N PRO A 7 6.15 -6.48 -29.63
CA PRO A 7 7.07 -6.66 -28.51
C PRO A 7 8.12 -5.54 -28.40
N SER A 8 8.67 -5.09 -29.51
CA SER A 8 9.68 -4.04 -29.47
C SER A 8 9.13 -2.71 -28.97
N GLU A 9 7.89 -2.39 -29.30
CA GLU A 9 7.24 -1.19 -28.78
C GLU A 9 7.06 -1.27 -27.26
N ILE A 10 6.64 -2.42 -26.75
CA ILE A 10 6.46 -2.63 -25.32
C ILE A 10 7.81 -2.53 -24.60
N LEU A 11 8.84 -3.17 -25.13
CA LEU A 11 10.15 -3.20 -24.49
C LEU A 11 10.86 -1.84 -24.46
N ARG A 12 10.47 -0.93 -25.35
CA ARG A 12 11.01 0.44 -25.34
C ARG A 12 10.33 1.36 -24.34
N LYS A 13 9.17 0.99 -23.83
CA LYS A 13 8.46 1.83 -22.88
C LYS A 13 9.21 1.93 -21.58
N LYS A 14 9.25 3.12 -21.00
CA LYS A 14 9.76 3.33 -19.67
C LYS A 14 8.61 3.15 -18.69
N ILE A 15 8.62 2.03 -17.99
CA ILE A 15 7.56 1.70 -17.02
C ILE A 15 8.12 1.94 -15.63
N PRO A 16 7.53 2.85 -14.84
CA PRO A 16 8.03 3.12 -13.49
C PRO A 16 7.99 1.88 -12.61
N SER A 17 9.03 1.68 -11.83
CA SER A 17 9.13 0.55 -10.91
C SER A 17 9.45 1.06 -9.50
N ILE A 18 9.37 0.14 -8.53
CA ILE A 18 9.76 0.41 -7.16
C ILE A 18 11.15 -0.20 -6.95
N PRO A 19 12.20 0.63 -6.86
CA PRO A 19 13.57 0.11 -6.73
C PRO A 19 13.87 -0.29 -5.29
N PHE A 20 13.27 -1.36 -4.82
CA PHE A 20 13.53 -1.89 -3.49
C PHE A 20 15.01 -2.21 -3.29
N GLU A 21 15.43 -2.15 -2.04
CA GLU A 21 16.79 -2.47 -1.64
C GLU A 21 16.77 -3.48 -0.50
N GLY A 22 17.90 -4.16 -0.27
CA GLY A 22 18.08 -5.08 0.83
C GLY A 22 17.12 -6.26 0.77
N VAL A 23 16.58 -6.63 1.92
CA VAL A 23 15.68 -7.78 2.02
C VAL A 23 14.41 -7.63 1.20
N TRP A 24 13.95 -6.39 1.01
CA TRP A 24 12.77 -6.14 0.19
C TRP A 24 13.04 -6.44 -1.28
N ARG A 25 14.22 -6.08 -1.76
CA ARG A 25 14.63 -6.43 -3.12
C ARG A 25 14.81 -7.93 -3.28
N ASP A 26 15.40 -8.58 -2.28
CA ASP A 26 15.59 -10.03 -2.31
C ASP A 26 14.25 -10.77 -2.38
N ALA A 27 13.25 -10.26 -1.66
CA ALA A 27 11.94 -10.89 -1.61
C ALA A 27 11.05 -10.55 -2.82
N PHE A 28 11.07 -9.31 -3.28
CA PHE A 28 10.10 -8.81 -4.27
C PHE A 28 10.73 -8.30 -5.57
N GLY A 29 12.05 -8.20 -5.63
CA GLY A 29 12.72 -7.67 -6.80
C GLY A 29 12.46 -6.18 -7.00
N GLU A 30 12.20 -5.80 -8.22
CA GLU A 30 11.88 -4.42 -8.57
C GLU A 30 10.53 -4.40 -9.30
N PRO A 31 9.42 -4.45 -8.55
CA PRO A 31 8.08 -4.51 -9.15
C PRO A 31 7.67 -3.19 -9.76
N GLY A 32 6.69 -3.22 -10.65
CA GLY A 32 6.08 -2.01 -11.20
C GLY A 32 5.38 -1.21 -10.10
N ARG A 33 5.29 0.10 -10.30
CA ARG A 33 4.65 0.99 -9.31
C ARG A 33 3.13 0.87 -9.29
N THR A 34 2.53 0.38 -10.37
CA THR A 34 1.07 0.23 -10.46
C THR A 34 0.69 -1.23 -10.30
N GLY A 35 -0.50 -1.45 -9.79
CA GLY A 35 -1.03 -2.79 -9.61
C GLY A 35 -1.61 -2.98 -8.22
N VAL A 36 -2.05 -4.20 -7.97
CA VAL A 36 -2.68 -4.58 -6.70
C VAL A 36 -1.92 -5.76 -6.12
N TRP A 37 -1.56 -5.65 -4.85
CA TRP A 37 -0.95 -6.75 -4.10
C TRP A 37 -1.97 -7.24 -3.08
N LEU A 38 -2.14 -8.53 -3.00
CA LEU A 38 -3.03 -9.15 -2.02
C LEU A 38 -2.19 -9.88 -0.97
N ILE A 39 -2.36 -9.48 0.28
CA ILE A 39 -1.70 -10.11 1.43
C ILE A 39 -2.81 -10.75 2.25
N TRP A 40 -2.73 -12.06 2.44
CA TRP A 40 -3.79 -12.80 3.11
C TRP A 40 -3.23 -13.84 4.07
N GLY A 41 -4.07 -14.26 4.99
CA GLY A 41 -3.71 -15.20 6.04
C GLY A 41 -4.68 -15.08 7.20
N GLU A 42 -4.57 -15.96 8.15
CA GLU A 42 -5.40 -15.91 9.34
C GLU A 42 -5.02 -14.74 10.24
N SER A 43 -5.97 -14.25 11.02
CA SER A 43 -5.71 -13.24 12.04
C SER A 43 -4.64 -13.74 13.00
N ALA A 44 -3.83 -12.85 13.54
CA ALA A 44 -2.73 -13.17 14.44
C ALA A 44 -1.49 -13.80 13.76
N ASN A 45 -1.47 -13.86 12.42
CA ASN A 45 -0.30 -14.37 11.68
C ASN A 45 0.64 -13.25 11.23
N GLY A 46 0.57 -12.08 11.87
CA GLY A 46 1.49 -10.99 11.62
C GLY A 46 1.22 -10.18 10.36
N LYS A 47 0.02 -10.28 9.79
CA LYS A 47 -0.33 -9.52 8.58
C LYS A 47 -0.22 -8.01 8.78
N SER A 48 -0.77 -7.49 9.88
CA SER A 48 -0.73 -6.05 10.14
C SER A 48 0.69 -5.58 10.44
N SER A 49 1.49 -6.41 11.10
CA SER A 49 2.89 -6.09 11.34
C SER A 49 3.67 -6.04 10.02
N PHE A 50 3.43 -7.00 9.13
CA PHE A 50 4.04 -7.01 7.81
C PHE A 50 3.59 -5.81 6.99
N ALA A 51 2.28 -5.51 7.01
CA ALA A 51 1.74 -4.36 6.27
C ALA A 51 2.36 -3.05 6.73
N MET A 52 2.57 -2.90 8.03
CA MET A 52 3.18 -1.69 8.58
C MET A 52 4.65 -1.58 8.15
N GLN A 53 5.38 -2.68 8.16
CA GLN A 53 6.78 -2.70 7.69
C GLN A 53 6.86 -2.37 6.21
N LEU A 54 5.95 -2.94 5.42
CA LEU A 54 5.87 -2.63 3.99
C LEU A 54 5.55 -1.15 3.78
N ALA A 55 4.62 -0.60 4.56
CA ALA A 55 4.29 0.82 4.48
C ALA A 55 5.52 1.67 4.71
N ARG A 56 6.31 1.33 5.74
CA ARG A 56 7.54 2.06 6.02
C ARG A 56 8.50 2.03 4.84
N GLU A 57 8.69 0.86 4.24
CA GLU A 57 9.57 0.73 3.08
C GLU A 57 9.05 1.55 1.90
N LEU A 58 7.74 1.51 1.66
CA LEU A 58 7.13 2.27 0.56
C LEU A 58 7.26 3.78 0.74
N THR A 59 7.37 4.28 1.98
CA THR A 59 7.55 5.73 2.19
C THR A 59 8.87 6.24 1.65
N LYS A 60 9.82 5.37 1.37
CA LYS A 60 11.07 5.73 0.70
C LYS A 60 10.84 6.00 -0.80
N HIS A 61 9.72 5.56 -1.32
CA HIS A 61 9.43 5.61 -2.75
C HIS A 61 8.22 6.47 -3.10
N GLY A 62 7.51 6.98 -2.10
CA GLY A 62 6.35 7.84 -2.31
C GLY A 62 5.55 8.03 -1.03
N LYS A 63 4.40 8.66 -1.18
CA LYS A 63 3.48 8.90 -0.07
C LYS A 63 2.57 7.69 0.11
N VAL A 64 2.42 7.23 1.33
CA VAL A 64 1.62 6.06 1.69
C VAL A 64 0.45 6.48 2.58
N ALA A 65 -0.74 6.00 2.26
CA ALA A 65 -1.90 6.10 3.15
C ALA A 65 -2.28 4.70 3.62
N TYR A 66 -2.48 4.56 4.91
CA TYR A 66 -2.86 3.30 5.55
C TYR A 66 -4.27 3.44 6.08
N ASN A 67 -5.20 2.73 5.49
CA ASN A 67 -6.60 2.74 5.92
C ASN A 67 -6.82 1.59 6.90
N SER A 68 -6.89 1.93 8.20
CA SER A 68 -7.06 0.95 9.26
C SER A 68 -8.53 0.66 9.46
N LEU A 69 -9.01 -0.42 8.87
CA LEU A 69 -10.40 -0.85 8.96
C LEU A 69 -10.61 -1.86 10.08
N GLU A 70 -9.65 -2.72 10.31
CA GLU A 70 -9.77 -3.78 11.32
C GLU A 70 -9.45 -3.26 12.72
N GLU A 71 -8.28 -2.69 12.90
CA GLU A 71 -7.83 -2.24 14.23
C GLU A 71 -8.26 -0.83 14.58
N SER A 72 -8.67 -0.05 13.57
CA SER A 72 -8.93 1.38 13.75
C SER A 72 -7.68 2.05 14.37
N LEU A 73 -7.85 3.00 15.28
CA LEU A 73 -6.73 3.68 15.94
C LEU A 73 -6.50 3.11 17.34
N SER A 74 -6.47 1.79 17.44
CA SER A 74 -6.32 1.07 18.71
C SER A 74 -4.91 1.18 19.29
N LEU A 75 -4.77 0.77 20.56
CA LEU A 75 -3.45 0.68 21.17
C LEU A 75 -2.55 -0.30 20.44
N SER A 76 -3.13 -1.41 19.97
CA SER A 76 -2.40 -2.40 19.19
C SER A 76 -1.82 -1.78 17.92
N PHE A 77 -2.62 -1.00 17.21
CA PHE A 77 -2.17 -0.28 16.02
C PHE A 77 -1.06 0.72 16.38
N GLN A 78 -1.26 1.48 17.43
CA GLN A 78 -0.27 2.46 17.90
C GLN A 78 1.07 1.79 18.25
N ASN A 79 1.01 0.66 18.93
CA ASN A 79 2.21 -0.09 19.29
C ASN A 79 2.94 -0.63 18.05
N ASN A 80 2.18 -1.04 17.04
CA ASN A 80 2.75 -1.49 15.78
C ASN A 80 3.50 -0.35 15.08
N MET A 81 2.92 0.85 15.10
CA MET A 81 3.58 2.04 14.55
C MET A 81 4.89 2.35 15.28
N ARG A 82 4.90 2.21 16.61
CA ARG A 82 6.11 2.45 17.39
C ARG A 82 7.20 1.44 17.05
N ARG A 83 6.86 0.16 16.96
CA ARG A 83 7.82 -0.87 16.61
C ARG A 83 8.46 -0.62 15.25
N CYS A 84 7.69 -0.11 14.31
CA CYS A 84 8.17 0.16 12.96
C CYS A 84 8.73 1.58 12.80
N ARG A 85 8.77 2.36 13.88
CA ARG A 85 9.31 3.73 13.88
C ARG A 85 8.69 4.61 12.81
N MET A 86 7.36 4.59 12.73
CA MET A 86 6.65 5.32 11.68
C MET A 86 6.76 6.83 11.81
N GLU A 87 7.17 7.35 12.97
CA GLU A 87 7.44 8.78 13.14
C GLU A 87 8.53 9.27 12.18
N GLU A 88 9.47 8.39 11.82
CA GLU A 88 10.55 8.75 10.89
C GLU A 88 10.03 8.96 9.47
N ALA A 89 8.82 8.49 9.18
CA ALA A 89 8.18 8.66 7.89
C ALA A 89 7.20 9.84 7.86
N ARG A 90 7.30 10.75 8.83
CA ARG A 90 6.42 11.92 8.92
C ARG A 90 6.41 12.70 7.61
N GLY A 91 5.21 13.10 7.17
CA GLY A 91 5.03 13.79 5.91
C GLY A 91 4.83 12.88 4.71
N ARG A 92 5.18 11.60 4.83
CA ARG A 92 5.00 10.61 3.76
C ARG A 92 4.09 9.47 4.15
N PHE A 93 3.62 9.44 5.39
CA PHE A 93 2.74 8.39 5.90
C PHE A 93 1.52 9.03 6.54
N LEU A 94 0.33 8.61 6.09
CA LEU A 94 -0.94 9.07 6.61
C LEU A 94 -1.75 7.86 7.06
N VAL A 95 -2.48 8.02 8.15
CA VAL A 95 -3.39 6.99 8.64
C VAL A 95 -4.82 7.47 8.46
N LEU A 96 -5.65 6.61 7.91
CA LEU A 96 -7.07 6.84 7.76
C LEU A 96 -7.79 5.90 8.70
N ASP A 97 -8.77 6.43 9.45
CA ASP A 97 -9.51 5.65 10.42
C ASP A 97 -10.82 5.17 9.82
N ARG A 98 -10.82 3.92 9.35
CA ARG A 98 -12.01 3.27 8.78
C ARG A 98 -12.68 4.08 7.69
N GLU A 99 -11.89 4.64 6.79
CA GLU A 99 -12.47 5.44 5.70
C GLU A 99 -13.22 4.53 4.72
N PRO A 100 -14.49 4.83 4.42
CA PRO A 100 -15.25 4.04 3.44
C PRO A 100 -14.60 4.08 2.06
N ILE A 101 -14.82 3.04 1.27
CA ILE A 101 -14.24 2.93 -0.07
C ILE A 101 -14.62 4.12 -0.95
N GLU A 102 -15.84 4.60 -0.85
CA GLU A 102 -16.31 5.75 -1.62
C GLU A 102 -15.51 7.01 -1.29
N ALA A 103 -15.29 7.27 0.01
CA ALA A 103 -14.51 8.42 0.44
C ALA A 103 -13.04 8.27 0.04
N LEU A 104 -12.51 7.05 0.14
CA LEU A 104 -11.15 6.76 -0.26
C LEU A 104 -10.96 7.00 -1.76
N THR A 105 -11.91 6.57 -2.58
CA THR A 105 -11.89 6.79 -4.02
C THR A 105 -11.83 8.27 -4.36
N GLU A 106 -12.65 9.08 -3.69
CA GLU A 106 -12.62 10.53 -3.89
C GLU A 106 -11.30 11.15 -3.46
N ARG A 107 -10.73 10.67 -2.35
CA ARG A 107 -9.43 11.14 -1.87
C ARG A 107 -8.33 10.89 -2.90
N LEU A 108 -8.38 9.75 -3.57
CA LEU A 108 -7.38 9.37 -4.57
C LEU A 108 -7.45 10.20 -5.86
N LYS A 109 -8.57 10.85 -6.11
CA LYS A 109 -8.74 11.72 -7.29
C LYS A 109 -8.16 13.11 -7.08
N ARG A 110 -7.83 13.48 -5.84
CA ARG A 110 -7.34 14.83 -5.52
C ARG A 110 -5.88 14.98 -5.88
N GLN A 111 -5.45 16.24 -6.05
CA GLN A 111 -4.03 16.55 -6.18
C GLN A 111 -3.31 16.16 -4.89
N ARG A 112 -2.06 15.75 -5.01
CA ARG A 112 -1.22 15.30 -3.88
C ARG A 112 -1.81 14.07 -3.19
N SER A 113 -2.53 13.25 -3.93
CA SER A 113 -3.02 11.97 -3.43
C SER A 113 -1.84 11.05 -3.11
N PRO A 114 -2.05 10.05 -2.24
CA PRO A 114 -1.00 9.07 -1.97
C PRO A 114 -0.61 8.28 -3.21
N ASP A 115 0.66 7.86 -3.25
CA ASP A 115 1.15 6.98 -4.31
C ASP A 115 0.79 5.53 -4.04
N PHE A 116 0.70 5.18 -2.77
CA PHE A 116 0.42 3.81 -2.32
C PHE A 116 -0.68 3.81 -1.27
N ILE A 117 -1.59 2.85 -1.37
CA ILE A 117 -2.69 2.69 -0.41
C ILE A 117 -2.62 1.28 0.17
N ILE A 118 -2.68 1.19 1.48
CA ILE A 118 -2.81 -0.08 2.18
C ILE A 118 -4.18 -0.12 2.83
N ILE A 119 -4.93 -1.18 2.58
CA ILE A 119 -6.25 -1.40 3.18
C ILE A 119 -6.15 -2.63 4.08
N ASP A 120 -6.31 -2.44 5.37
CA ASP A 120 -6.19 -3.50 6.37
C ASP A 120 -7.50 -3.55 7.18
N SER A 121 -8.44 -4.39 6.81
CA SER A 121 -8.38 -5.38 5.74
C SER A 121 -9.63 -5.31 4.87
N LEU A 122 -9.58 -5.95 3.70
CA LEU A 122 -10.66 -5.88 2.72
C LEU A 122 -12.01 -6.39 3.23
N GLN A 123 -12.02 -7.37 4.10
CA GLN A 123 -13.26 -7.93 4.64
C GLN A 123 -14.13 -6.90 5.36
N TYR A 124 -13.54 -5.77 5.76
CA TYR A 124 -14.26 -4.70 6.46
C TYR A 124 -14.67 -3.56 5.53
N THR A 125 -14.45 -3.68 4.23
CA THR A 125 -14.81 -2.64 3.27
C THR A 125 -16.26 -2.68 2.83
N GLY A 126 -16.95 -3.78 3.09
CA GLY A 126 -18.29 -4.01 2.54
C GLY A 126 -18.28 -4.43 1.08
N MET A 127 -17.12 -4.64 0.50
CA MET A 127 -17.02 -5.07 -0.89
C MET A 127 -17.50 -6.51 -1.06
N ASN A 128 -18.15 -6.78 -2.19
CA ASN A 128 -18.66 -8.11 -2.51
C ASN A 128 -17.64 -8.81 -3.43
N TYR A 129 -17.20 -9.99 -3.02
CA TYR A 129 -16.20 -10.76 -3.74
C TYR A 129 -16.77 -11.81 -4.68
N LYS A 130 -18.08 -11.84 -4.83
CA LYS A 130 -18.72 -12.80 -5.72
C LYS A 130 -18.63 -12.37 -7.17
#